data_77b53096b254e330f4e8d40af547a06c
#
_entry.id   77b53096b254e330f4e8d40af547a06c
#
_cell.length_a   1.000
_cell.length_b   1.000
_cell.length_c   1.000
_cell.angle_alpha   90.00
_cell.angle_beta   90.00
_cell.angle_gamma   90.00
#
_symmetry.space_group_name_H-M   'P 1'
#
loop_
_entity.id
_entity.type
_entity.pdbx_description
1 polymer ?
#
loop_
_entity_poly.entity_id
_entity_poly.type
_entity_poly.pdbx_seq_one_letter_code
_entity_poly.pdbx_strand_id
1 'polypeptide(L)'
;MAWLRGAAADLILLEHDLSVVRDAVACGRGTVQNVSKYVLMGSSSNFGNMFSMAGAALILPVLPMLPIQILLNNLLYDISEIAIPFDEVDAESIARPVRWDIKFIERFMLVFGPVSSVFDFITF
;
A
#
# COMPACT_ATOMS: atom_id res chain seq x y z
N MET A 1 -9.86 19.68 36.44
CA MET A 1 -10.07 18.25 36.19
C MET A 1 -10.34 17.90 34.71
N ALA A 2 -10.93 18.77 33.88
CA ALA A 2 -11.15 18.53 32.46
C ALA A 2 -9.86 18.36 31.64
N TRP A 3 -8.80 19.09 31.96
CA TRP A 3 -7.48 19.02 31.29
C TRP A 3 -6.77 17.67 31.40
N LEU A 4 -6.90 17.00 32.54
CA LEU A 4 -6.29 15.69 32.76
C LEU A 4 -6.99 14.58 32.00
N ARG A 5 -8.26 14.74 31.69
CA ARG A 5 -9.04 13.78 30.87
C ARG A 5 -8.68 13.90 29.39
N GLY A 6 -8.40 15.11 28.89
CA GLY A 6 -7.95 15.32 27.53
C GLY A 6 -6.54 14.79 27.27
N ALA A 7 -5.65 14.85 28.27
CA ALA A 7 -4.27 14.35 28.13
C ALA A 7 -4.16 12.81 28.09
N ALA A 8 -5.20 12.09 28.54
CA ALA A 8 -5.25 10.63 28.57
C ALA A 8 -6.18 10.03 27.49
N ALA A 9 -6.76 10.86 26.63
CA ALA A 9 -7.67 10.43 25.59
C ALA A 9 -6.96 10.42 24.23
N ASP A 10 -7.05 9.32 23.51
CA ASP A 10 -6.53 9.19 22.15
C ASP A 10 -7.35 10.00 21.13
N LEU A 11 -8.61 10.31 21.47
CA LEU A 11 -9.53 11.09 20.64
C LEU A 11 -10.32 12.07 21.51
N ILE A 12 -10.37 13.33 21.11
CA ILE A 12 -11.12 14.39 21.79
C ILE A 12 -12.18 14.91 20.83
N LEU A 13 -13.46 14.80 21.22
CA LEU A 13 -14.56 15.41 20.50
C LEU A 13 -14.65 16.89 20.86
N LEU A 14 -14.54 17.75 19.86
CA LEU A 14 -14.70 19.20 20.02
C LEU A 14 -16.18 19.62 20.03
N GLU A 15 -17.03 18.84 19.40
CA GLU A 15 -18.48 19.04 19.34
C GLU A 15 -19.20 17.90 20.05
N HIS A 16 -20.30 18.23 20.73
CA HIS A 16 -21.15 17.26 21.44
C HIS A 16 -22.14 16.57 20.49
N ASP A 17 -21.67 16.13 19.31
CA ASP A 17 -22.50 15.45 18.34
C ASP A 17 -21.88 14.08 17.98
N LEU A 18 -22.68 13.02 18.12
CA LEU A 18 -22.27 11.66 17.77
C LEU A 18 -22.15 11.44 16.26
N SER A 19 -22.71 12.31 15.43
CA SER A 19 -22.53 12.27 13.98
C SER A 19 -21.05 12.44 13.58
N VAL A 20 -20.32 13.28 14.32
CA VAL A 20 -18.88 13.50 14.13
C VAL A 20 -18.08 12.21 14.32
N VAL A 21 -18.47 11.38 15.30
CA VAL A 21 -17.82 10.08 15.53
C VAL A 21 -18.06 9.13 14.35
N ARG A 22 -19.28 9.10 13.85
CA ARG A 22 -19.64 8.26 12.69
C ARG A 22 -18.83 8.66 11.46
N ASP A 23 -18.73 9.95 11.19
CA ASP A 23 -18.03 10.49 10.04
C ASP A 23 -16.51 10.28 10.17
N ALA A 24 -15.96 10.42 11.38
CA ALA A 24 -14.56 10.09 11.67
C ALA A 24 -14.25 8.60 11.44
N VAL A 25 -15.16 7.70 11.85
CA VAL A 25 -15.01 6.26 11.61
C VAL A 25 -15.08 5.94 10.12
N ALA A 26 -15.98 6.57 9.36
CA ALA A 26 -16.10 6.39 7.92
C ALA A 26 -14.82 6.87 7.20
N CYS A 27 -14.32 8.05 7.55
CA CYS A 27 -13.07 8.60 7.05
C CYS A 27 -11.88 7.69 7.37
N GLY A 28 -11.75 7.22 8.61
CA GLY A 28 -10.70 6.30 9.02
C GLY A 28 -10.73 4.97 8.26
N ARG A 29 -11.92 4.41 7.99
CA ARG A 29 -12.06 3.20 7.16
C ARG A 29 -11.63 3.44 5.72
N GLY A 30 -11.98 4.58 5.13
CA GLY A 30 -11.50 4.98 3.80
C GLY A 30 -9.98 5.08 3.75
N THR A 31 -9.37 5.70 4.74
CA THR A 31 -7.91 5.81 4.86
C THR A 31 -7.25 4.43 4.93
N VAL A 32 -7.77 3.51 5.76
CA VAL A 32 -7.23 2.13 5.86
C VAL A 32 -7.34 1.38 4.53
N GLN A 33 -8.42 1.60 3.76
CA GLN A 33 -8.57 1.01 2.42
C GLN A 33 -7.49 1.52 1.47
N ASN A 34 -7.26 2.84 1.42
CA ASN A 34 -6.24 3.42 0.55
C ASN A 34 -4.83 2.97 0.96
N VAL A 35 -4.53 2.91 2.26
CA VAL A 35 -3.28 2.35 2.77
C VAL A 35 -3.12 0.88 2.37
N SER A 36 -4.20 0.09 2.41
CA SER A 36 -4.17 -1.31 1.97
C SER A 36 -3.88 -1.45 0.47
N LYS A 37 -4.46 -0.60 -0.38
CA LYS A 37 -4.14 -0.54 -1.82
C LYS A 37 -2.67 -0.22 -2.04
N TYR A 38 -2.15 0.80 -1.36
CA TYR A 38 -0.74 1.19 -1.42
C TYR A 38 0.19 0.04 -1.03
N VAL A 39 -0.07 -0.61 0.10
CA VAL A 39 0.75 -1.74 0.59
C VAL A 39 0.72 -2.92 -0.39
N LEU A 40 -0.44 -3.25 -0.96
CA LEU A 40 -0.56 -4.34 -1.94
C LEU A 40 0.22 -4.03 -3.22
N MET A 41 0.08 -2.82 -3.77
CA MET A 41 0.75 -2.41 -5.00
C MET A 41 2.25 -2.31 -4.80
N GLY A 42 2.71 -1.56 -3.79
CA GLY A 42 4.14 -1.37 -3.52
C GLY A 42 4.86 -2.67 -3.16
N SER A 43 4.25 -3.53 -2.31
CA SER A 43 4.84 -4.82 -1.96
C SER A 43 4.92 -5.76 -3.15
N SER A 44 3.88 -5.82 -3.98
CA SER A 44 3.84 -6.65 -5.18
C SER A 44 4.86 -6.21 -6.23
N SER A 45 4.97 -4.90 -6.46
CA SER A 45 5.95 -4.31 -7.39
C SER A 45 7.40 -4.58 -6.94
N ASN A 46 7.71 -4.31 -5.68
CA ASN A 46 9.04 -4.57 -5.13
C ASN A 46 9.41 -6.06 -5.19
N PHE A 47 8.46 -6.94 -4.87
CA PHE A 47 8.66 -8.39 -4.97
C PHE A 47 8.91 -8.81 -6.42
N GLY A 48 8.14 -8.29 -7.38
CA GLY A 48 8.33 -8.51 -8.81
C GLY A 48 9.72 -8.09 -9.29
N ASN A 49 10.16 -6.89 -8.94
CA ASN A 49 11.48 -6.38 -9.28
C ASN A 49 12.61 -7.26 -8.72
N MET A 50 12.52 -7.67 -7.45
CA MET A 50 13.50 -8.57 -6.84
C MET A 50 13.52 -9.94 -7.52
N PHE A 51 12.36 -10.48 -7.86
CA PHE A 51 12.23 -11.77 -8.52
C PHE A 51 12.80 -11.73 -9.95
N SER A 52 12.52 -10.66 -10.70
CA SER A 52 13.08 -10.42 -12.04
C SER A 52 14.61 -10.32 -12.00
N MET A 53 15.14 -9.56 -11.05
CA MET A 53 16.57 -9.40 -10.86
C MET A 53 17.27 -10.72 -10.52
N ALA A 54 16.70 -11.49 -9.59
CA ALA A 54 17.23 -12.79 -9.21
C ALA A 54 17.21 -13.78 -10.39
N GLY A 55 16.10 -13.83 -11.14
CA GLY A 55 15.97 -14.67 -12.33
C GLY A 55 16.93 -14.26 -13.44
N ALA A 56 17.03 -12.98 -13.73
CA ALA A 56 17.94 -12.47 -14.74
C ALA A 56 19.42 -12.70 -14.38
N ALA A 57 19.80 -12.55 -13.11
CA ALA A 57 21.15 -12.83 -12.64
C ALA A 57 21.57 -14.31 -12.76
N LEU A 58 20.61 -15.23 -12.82
CA LEU A 58 20.88 -16.65 -13.07
C LEU A 58 21.13 -16.97 -14.56
N ILE A 59 20.54 -16.18 -15.45
CA ILE A 59 20.56 -16.43 -16.91
C ILE A 59 21.63 -15.58 -17.58
N LEU A 60 21.81 -14.35 -17.12
CA LEU A 60 22.72 -13.38 -17.72
C LEU A 60 24.08 -13.37 -16.97
N PRO A 61 25.22 -13.33 -17.67
CA PRO A 61 26.54 -13.21 -17.05
C PRO A 61 26.84 -11.80 -16.51
N VAL A 62 25.91 -10.88 -16.68
CA VAL A 62 25.99 -9.46 -16.24
C VAL A 62 24.78 -9.09 -15.41
N LEU A 63 24.96 -8.11 -14.51
CA LEU A 63 23.83 -7.55 -13.75
C LEU A 63 22.87 -6.85 -14.72
N PRO A 64 21.59 -7.25 -14.78
CA PRO A 64 20.62 -6.68 -15.74
C PRO A 64 20.30 -5.23 -15.47
N MET A 65 20.38 -4.79 -14.21
CA MET A 65 20.14 -3.42 -13.80
C MET A 65 21.17 -2.94 -12.78
N LEU A 66 21.62 -1.71 -12.95
CA LEU A 66 22.46 -1.04 -11.96
C LEU A 66 21.64 -0.65 -10.71
N PRO A 67 22.24 -0.61 -9.52
CA PRO A 67 21.54 -0.21 -8.29
C PRO A 67 20.84 1.15 -8.41
N ILE A 68 21.42 2.09 -9.16
CA ILE A 68 20.83 3.41 -9.39
C ILE A 68 19.56 3.34 -10.23
N GLN A 69 19.47 2.40 -11.17
CA GLN A 69 18.28 2.18 -11.99
C GLN A 69 17.14 1.59 -11.18
N ILE A 70 17.45 0.66 -10.26
CA ILE A 70 16.48 0.09 -9.33
C ILE A 70 15.92 1.19 -8.42
N LEU A 71 16.80 2.04 -7.88
CA LEU A 71 16.39 3.15 -7.02
C LEU A 71 15.51 4.14 -7.78
N LEU A 72 15.86 4.48 -9.02
CA LEU A 72 15.07 5.38 -9.86
C LEU A 72 13.70 4.77 -10.18
N ASN A 73 13.65 3.48 -10.49
CA ASN A 73 12.39 2.78 -10.75
C ASN A 73 11.47 2.79 -9.53
N ASN A 74 12.01 2.51 -8.33
CA ASN A 74 11.24 2.59 -7.09
C ASN A 74 10.74 4.01 -6.84
N LEU A 75 11.57 5.03 -7.06
CA LEU A 75 11.15 6.44 -6.94
C LEU A 75 10.00 6.79 -7.89
N LEU A 76 10.03 6.30 -9.13
CA LEU A 76 8.96 6.51 -10.10
C LEU A 76 7.66 5.81 -9.68
N TYR A 77 7.76 4.61 -9.09
CA TYR A 77 6.62 3.92 -8.48
C TYR A 77 6.04 4.73 -7.33
N ASP A 78 6.85 5.17 -6.39
CA ASP A 78 6.41 5.98 -5.25
C ASP A 78 5.69 7.25 -5.71
N ILE A 79 6.20 7.92 -6.74
CA ILE A 79 5.55 9.09 -7.33
C ILE A 79 4.18 8.73 -7.93
N SER A 80 4.07 7.60 -8.62
CA SER A 80 2.81 7.15 -9.20
C SER A 80 1.77 6.79 -8.14
N GLU A 81 2.21 6.31 -6.98
CA GLU A 81 1.36 5.92 -5.86
C GLU A 81 0.85 7.11 -5.02
N ILE A 82 1.41 8.32 -5.21
CA ILE A 82 0.94 9.55 -4.53
C ILE A 82 -0.55 9.83 -4.82
N ALA A 83 -1.07 9.37 -5.95
CA ALA A 83 -2.48 9.53 -6.29
C ALA A 83 -3.44 8.66 -5.46
N ILE A 84 -2.97 7.56 -4.87
CA ILE A 84 -3.80 6.58 -4.14
C ILE A 84 -4.55 7.21 -2.95
N PRO A 85 -3.97 8.10 -2.10
CA PRO A 85 -4.69 8.72 -1.00
C PRO A 85 -5.87 9.61 -1.43
N PHE A 86 -5.88 10.06 -2.69
CA PHE A 86 -6.96 10.89 -3.25
C PHE A 86 -8.03 10.05 -3.96
N ASP A 87 -7.87 8.74 -3.99
CA ASP A 87 -8.85 7.82 -4.57
C ASP A 87 -10.11 7.74 -3.69
N GLU A 88 -11.26 7.93 -4.31
CA GLU A 88 -12.55 7.80 -3.63
C GLU A 88 -12.86 6.32 -3.39
N VAL A 89 -13.00 5.97 -2.12
CA VAL A 89 -13.32 4.60 -1.72
C VAL A 89 -14.82 4.37 -1.81
N ASP A 90 -15.21 3.27 -2.44
CA ASP A 90 -16.61 2.87 -2.56
C ASP A 90 -17.31 2.80 -1.20
N ALA A 91 -18.53 3.32 -1.12
CA ALA A 91 -19.34 3.33 0.10
C ALA A 91 -19.58 1.92 0.68
N GLU A 92 -19.63 0.90 -0.17
CA GLU A 92 -19.75 -0.50 0.23
C GLU A 92 -18.52 -0.99 0.99
N SER A 93 -17.34 -0.56 0.55
CA SER A 93 -16.06 -0.90 1.19
C SER A 93 -15.90 -0.24 2.56
N ILE A 94 -16.47 0.95 2.75
CA ILE A 94 -16.47 1.68 4.02
C ILE A 94 -17.47 1.07 5.01
N ALA A 95 -18.54 0.42 4.54
CA ALA A 95 -19.59 -0.14 5.39
C ALA A 95 -19.08 -1.22 6.35
N ARG A 96 -18.00 -1.93 5.99
CA ARG A 96 -17.40 -2.99 6.81
C ARG A 96 -15.97 -2.66 7.23
N PRO A 97 -15.58 -2.98 8.48
CA PRO A 97 -14.20 -2.80 8.91
C PRO A 97 -13.27 -3.72 8.12
N VAL A 98 -12.21 -3.15 7.58
CA VAL A 98 -11.14 -3.91 6.91
C VAL A 98 -10.28 -4.59 7.96
N ARG A 99 -10.01 -5.86 7.76
CA ARG A 99 -9.02 -6.60 8.56
C ARG A 99 -7.76 -6.76 7.73
N TRP A 100 -6.64 -6.46 8.34
CA TRP A 100 -5.33 -6.76 7.77
C TRP A 100 -5.14 -8.28 7.74
N ASP A 101 -5.07 -8.85 6.54
CA ASP A 101 -4.77 -10.26 6.34
C ASP A 101 -3.43 -10.40 5.63
N ILE A 102 -2.40 -10.71 6.42
CA ILE A 102 -1.03 -10.90 5.92
C ILE A 102 -0.99 -12.02 4.88
N LYS A 103 -1.78 -13.09 5.06
CA LYS A 103 -1.83 -14.20 4.10
C LYS A 103 -2.41 -13.77 2.75
N PHE A 104 -3.33 -12.82 2.76
CA PHE A 104 -3.86 -12.23 1.53
C PHE A 104 -2.77 -11.43 0.81
N ILE A 105 -2.00 -10.62 1.55
CA ILE A 105 -0.88 -9.84 0.99
C ILE A 105 0.18 -10.79 0.40
N GLU A 106 0.57 -11.83 1.13
CA GLU A 106 1.51 -12.84 0.64
C GLU A 106 1.04 -13.51 -0.64
N ARG A 107 -0.22 -13.94 -0.70
CA ARG A 107 -0.80 -14.53 -1.91
C ARG A 107 -0.83 -13.55 -3.07
N PHE A 108 -1.18 -12.31 -2.80
CA PHE A 108 -1.20 -11.26 -3.81
C PHE A 108 0.20 -11.05 -4.39
N MET A 109 1.24 -10.94 -3.55
CA MET A 109 2.62 -10.81 -3.96
C MET A 109 3.09 -12.02 -4.78
N LEU A 110 2.76 -13.25 -4.34
CA LEU A 110 3.15 -14.48 -5.02
C LEU A 110 2.49 -14.67 -6.38
N VAL A 111 1.33 -14.07 -6.61
CA VAL A 111 0.63 -14.15 -7.91
C VAL A 111 1.04 -12.99 -8.81
N PHE A 112 0.97 -11.77 -8.32
CA PHE A 112 1.19 -10.57 -9.14
C PHE A 112 2.67 -10.27 -9.36
N GLY A 113 3.55 -10.62 -8.40
CA GLY A 113 4.99 -10.47 -8.57
C GLY A 113 5.54 -11.21 -9.80
N PRO A 114 5.35 -12.52 -9.93
CA PRO A 114 5.76 -13.25 -11.12
C PRO A 114 5.10 -12.77 -12.42
N VAL A 115 3.83 -12.36 -12.38
CA VAL A 115 3.15 -11.77 -13.56
C VAL A 115 3.88 -10.49 -14.01
N SER A 116 4.19 -9.60 -13.07
CA SER A 116 5.00 -8.40 -13.35
C SER A 116 6.37 -8.78 -13.94
N SER A 117 7.04 -9.78 -13.35
CA SER A 117 8.35 -10.25 -13.80
C SER A 117 8.36 -10.79 -15.24
N VAL A 118 7.25 -11.38 -15.70
CA VAL A 118 7.13 -11.82 -17.11
C VAL A 118 7.28 -10.63 -18.05
N PHE A 119 6.68 -9.49 -17.73
CA PHE A 119 6.84 -8.28 -18.56
C PHE A 119 8.28 -7.76 -18.54
N ASP A 120 8.97 -7.84 -17.40
CA ASP A 120 10.37 -7.47 -17.30
C ASP A 120 11.24 -8.37 -18.20
N PHE A 121 11.02 -9.68 -18.17
CA PHE A 121 11.75 -10.64 -19.02
C PHE A 121 11.45 -10.47 -20.51
N ILE A 122 10.29 -9.97 -20.89
CA ILE A 122 9.98 -9.65 -22.29
C ILE A 122 10.75 -8.39 -22.75
N THR A 123 11.07 -7.52 -21.80
CA THR A 123 11.76 -6.24 -22.07
C THR A 123 13.28 -6.40 -22.12
N PHE A 124 13.84 -7.42 -21.44
CA PHE A 124 15.26 -7.77 -21.48
C PHE A 124 15.61 -8.52 -22.75
#